data_4f9ffb22d8f72a8c28b8160ec30f2d57
#
_entry.id   4f9ffb22d8f72a8c28b8160ec30f2d57
#
_cell.length_a   1.000
_cell.length_b   1.000
_cell.length_c   1.000
_cell.angle_alpha   90.00
_cell.angle_beta   90.00
_cell.angle_gamma   90.00
#
_symmetry.space_group_name_H-M   'P 1'
#
loop_
_entity.id
_entity.type
_entity.pdbx_description
1 polymer ?
#
loop_
_entity_poly.entity_id
_entity_poly.type
_entity_poly.pdbx_seq_one_letter_code
_entity_poly.pdbx_strand_id
1 'polypeptide(L)'
;MTPSPNYQYSESFAKELDALDPLAHFRSRFHFPKIEGKDALYFCGNSLGLQPKTAAAYLEKELAAWANMGVDGYFHGEDPWYSVRNKSKPILAQILGALPEEVVAMNYLSVNLHLLMVSFYQPIPSRFKIIVEGGAFPSDQYMLETQIKFHGLDPKEVLVELQPRSGEHTLRTEDIVAEIKKQGSSLAIVNMAGIQYYTGQLFDIQAITQAAHEVGALAGFDLAHAAGNAPLQLHDWKVDFATWCSYKYLNSGPGNVSGIFVHETYADRADLPRFAGWWGHQEDERFKMEKGFQPMHGADGWQLACSNVLALAVHQASLDLFQEAGMPAIRAKSIQLTGYLEYLIEEISGDSGVLEIITPKNPAERGCQLSLLIHKGGRAVFDEWYGQGVVGDWRNPNVIRLAPAPLYTSFLDVYRFARVLEQSLKKFA
;
A
#
# COMPACT_ATOMS: atom_id res chain seq x y z
N MET A 1 20.86 10.93 -11.94
CA MET A 1 20.12 11.76 -10.97
C MET A 1 19.89 13.12 -11.63
N THR A 2 18.65 13.49 -11.90
CA THR A 2 18.31 14.87 -12.26
C THR A 2 18.67 15.74 -11.06
N PRO A 3 19.38 16.88 -11.24
CA PRO A 3 19.67 17.78 -10.14
C PRO A 3 18.35 18.19 -9.48
N SER A 4 18.32 18.18 -8.15
CA SER A 4 17.17 18.69 -7.41
C SER A 4 16.86 20.10 -7.89
N PRO A 5 15.63 20.43 -8.27
CA PRO A 5 15.32 21.80 -8.66
C PRO A 5 15.65 22.74 -7.51
N ASN A 6 16.14 23.94 -7.81
CA ASN A 6 16.33 24.99 -6.80
C ASN A 6 14.95 25.41 -6.29
N TYR A 7 14.42 24.70 -5.30
CA TYR A 7 13.11 25.01 -4.70
C TYR A 7 13.10 26.42 -4.10
N GLN A 8 11.94 27.06 -4.14
CA GLN A 8 11.72 28.39 -3.61
C GLN A 8 10.46 28.43 -2.74
N TYR A 9 10.54 29.10 -1.61
CA TYR A 9 9.37 29.35 -0.76
C TYR A 9 8.57 30.53 -1.31
N SER A 10 7.89 30.31 -2.45
CA SER A 10 7.03 31.34 -3.06
C SER A 10 5.83 30.69 -3.76
N GLU A 11 4.70 31.43 -3.77
CA GLU A 11 3.48 30.98 -4.45
C GLU A 11 3.66 30.91 -5.96
N SER A 12 4.43 31.87 -6.54
CA SER A 12 4.72 31.88 -7.98
C SER A 12 5.44 30.62 -8.40
N PHE A 13 6.46 30.21 -7.64
CA PHE A 13 7.21 28.98 -7.91
C PHE A 13 6.33 27.71 -7.83
N ALA A 14 5.45 27.62 -6.84
CA ALA A 14 4.51 26.51 -6.73
C ALA A 14 3.56 26.45 -7.94
N LYS A 15 3.07 27.60 -8.41
CA LYS A 15 2.23 27.70 -9.63
C LYS A 15 3.01 27.34 -10.91
N GLU A 16 4.29 27.68 -11.00
CA GLU A 16 5.15 27.29 -12.11
C GLU A 16 5.32 25.76 -12.15
N LEU A 17 5.55 25.12 -11.00
CA LEU A 17 5.62 23.67 -10.92
C LEU A 17 4.30 23.01 -11.32
N ASP A 18 3.14 23.56 -10.87
CA ASP A 18 1.82 23.05 -11.26
C ASP A 18 1.57 23.21 -12.78
N ALA A 19 2.05 24.28 -13.40
CA ALA A 19 1.93 24.51 -14.82
C ALA A 19 2.78 23.54 -15.68
N LEU A 20 3.88 23.05 -15.12
CA LEU A 20 4.77 22.08 -15.75
C LEU A 20 4.40 20.62 -15.44
N ASP A 21 3.47 20.39 -14.52
CA ASP A 21 3.07 19.05 -14.07
C ASP A 21 2.19 18.34 -15.11
N PRO A 22 2.67 17.26 -15.75
CA PRO A 22 1.88 16.52 -16.73
C PRO A 22 0.65 15.85 -16.14
N LEU A 23 0.62 15.64 -14.81
CA LEU A 23 -0.49 15.02 -14.08
C LEU A 23 -1.44 16.05 -13.44
N ALA A 24 -1.26 17.35 -13.65
CA ALA A 24 -2.10 18.40 -13.04
C ALA A 24 -3.59 18.21 -13.30
N HIS A 25 -3.95 17.75 -14.50
CA HIS A 25 -5.35 17.57 -14.94
C HIS A 25 -6.09 16.48 -14.15
N PHE A 26 -5.37 15.47 -13.56
CA PHE A 26 -5.99 14.42 -12.77
C PHE A 26 -6.66 14.93 -11.49
N ARG A 27 -6.17 16.04 -10.91
CA ARG A 27 -6.78 16.64 -9.73
C ARG A 27 -8.28 16.90 -9.91
N SER A 28 -8.69 17.35 -11.08
CA SER A 28 -10.09 17.62 -11.42
C SER A 28 -10.97 16.36 -11.47
N ARG A 29 -10.36 15.18 -11.49
CA ARG A 29 -11.03 13.87 -11.57
C ARG A 29 -11.44 13.32 -10.20
N PHE A 30 -11.10 14.01 -9.10
CA PHE A 30 -11.39 13.61 -7.73
C PHE A 30 -12.34 14.56 -7.01
N HIS A 31 -13.08 14.03 -6.04
CA HIS A 31 -13.85 14.82 -5.08
C HIS A 31 -12.97 15.12 -3.87
N PHE A 32 -13.00 16.38 -3.42
CA PHE A 32 -12.29 16.83 -2.22
C PHE A 32 -13.26 17.02 -1.07
N PRO A 33 -12.91 16.57 0.16
CA PRO A 33 -13.62 16.96 1.37
C PRO A 33 -13.64 18.48 1.51
N LYS A 34 -14.75 19.02 2.06
CA LYS A 34 -14.88 20.45 2.32
C LYS A 34 -14.71 20.73 3.81
N ILE A 35 -13.83 21.67 4.13
CA ILE A 35 -13.68 22.23 5.46
C ILE A 35 -14.02 23.71 5.34
N GLU A 36 -15.00 24.20 6.11
CA GLU A 36 -15.52 25.57 6.02
C GLU A 36 -15.87 26.01 4.59
N GLY A 37 -16.43 25.08 3.79
CA GLY A 37 -16.86 25.34 2.41
C GLY A 37 -15.74 25.35 1.35
N LYS A 38 -14.48 25.20 1.74
CA LYS A 38 -13.31 25.14 0.83
C LYS A 38 -12.79 23.72 0.68
N ASP A 39 -12.14 23.42 -0.43
CA ASP A 39 -11.42 22.15 -0.61
C ASP A 39 -10.33 22.02 0.46
N ALA A 40 -10.32 20.89 1.16
CA ALA A 40 -9.28 20.58 2.10
C ALA A 40 -7.91 20.40 1.40
N LEU A 41 -6.84 20.77 2.08
CA LEU A 41 -5.49 20.36 1.75
C LEU A 41 -5.32 18.90 2.18
N TYR A 42 -5.58 17.97 1.26
CA TYR A 42 -5.70 16.56 1.58
C TYR A 42 -4.38 15.80 1.42
N PHE A 43 -3.74 15.46 2.54
CA PHE A 43 -2.47 14.72 2.62
C PHE A 43 -2.64 13.38 3.34
N CYS A 44 -3.81 12.75 3.23
CA CYS A 44 -4.16 11.54 3.97
C CYS A 44 -4.43 10.31 3.07
N GLY A 45 -3.87 10.30 1.85
CA GLY A 45 -3.99 9.19 0.91
C GLY A 45 -3.39 7.87 1.42
N ASN A 46 -2.49 7.95 2.39
CA ASN A 46 -1.93 6.81 3.11
C ASN A 46 -2.91 6.11 4.06
N SER A 47 -4.05 6.73 4.37
CA SER A 47 -5.12 6.15 5.20
C SER A 47 -6.39 5.89 4.39
N LEU A 48 -6.80 6.84 3.56
CA LEU A 48 -7.90 6.70 2.60
C LEU A 48 -7.64 7.60 1.39
N GLY A 49 -7.64 7.03 0.18
CA GLY A 49 -7.55 7.82 -1.05
C GLY A 49 -8.82 8.61 -1.35
N LEU A 50 -8.71 9.67 -2.16
CA LEU A 50 -9.86 10.46 -2.58
C LEU A 50 -10.75 9.70 -3.56
N GLN A 51 -12.04 10.00 -3.54
CA GLN A 51 -13.02 9.39 -4.43
C GLN A 51 -12.83 9.87 -5.88
N PRO A 52 -12.60 8.96 -6.85
CA PRO A 52 -12.72 9.27 -8.27
C PRO A 52 -14.15 9.71 -8.60
N LYS A 53 -14.32 10.76 -9.40
CA LYS A 53 -15.64 11.25 -9.81
C LYS A 53 -16.42 10.23 -10.64
N THR A 54 -15.73 9.35 -11.33
CA THR A 54 -16.32 8.27 -12.14
C THR A 54 -16.83 7.10 -11.30
N ALA A 55 -16.45 6.98 -10.02
CA ALA A 55 -16.80 5.84 -9.18
C ALA A 55 -18.32 5.58 -9.10
N ALA A 56 -19.13 6.65 -9.00
CA ALA A 56 -20.60 6.52 -8.97
C ALA A 56 -21.14 5.89 -10.26
N ALA A 57 -20.67 6.35 -11.43
CA ALA A 57 -21.15 5.83 -12.72
C ALA A 57 -20.79 4.35 -12.92
N TYR A 58 -19.58 3.91 -12.47
CA TYR A 58 -19.19 2.50 -12.51
C TYR A 58 -20.09 1.65 -11.61
N LEU A 59 -20.40 2.14 -10.41
CA LEU A 59 -21.31 1.46 -9.50
C LEU A 59 -22.75 1.40 -10.05
N GLU A 60 -23.25 2.49 -10.60
CA GLU A 60 -24.59 2.60 -11.19
C GLU A 60 -24.77 1.62 -12.37
N LYS A 61 -23.72 1.44 -13.19
CA LYS A 61 -23.73 0.44 -14.27
C LYS A 61 -23.99 -0.97 -13.74
N GLU A 62 -23.31 -1.38 -12.68
CA GLU A 62 -23.49 -2.72 -12.09
C GLU A 62 -24.84 -2.86 -11.36
N LEU A 63 -25.31 -1.80 -10.71
CA LEU A 63 -26.65 -1.77 -10.11
C LEU A 63 -27.76 -1.91 -11.18
N ALA A 64 -27.62 -1.23 -12.32
CA ALA A 64 -28.52 -1.36 -13.45
C ALA A 64 -28.47 -2.76 -14.08
N ALA A 65 -27.27 -3.34 -14.23
CA ALA A 65 -27.11 -4.71 -14.70
C ALA A 65 -27.83 -5.70 -13.79
N TRP A 66 -27.64 -5.56 -12.47
CA TRP A 66 -28.34 -6.38 -11.48
C TRP A 66 -29.87 -6.24 -11.55
N ALA A 67 -30.38 -5.02 -11.61
CA ALA A 67 -31.82 -4.75 -11.68
C ALA A 67 -32.48 -5.35 -12.94
N ASN A 68 -31.76 -5.34 -14.08
CA ASN A 68 -32.30 -5.76 -15.36
C ASN A 68 -32.07 -7.25 -15.67
N MET A 69 -31.00 -7.85 -15.20
CA MET A 69 -30.60 -9.21 -15.58
C MET A 69 -30.69 -10.21 -14.42
N GLY A 70 -30.68 -9.75 -13.16
CA GLY A 70 -30.65 -10.67 -12.01
C GLY A 70 -29.47 -11.65 -12.11
N VAL A 71 -29.73 -12.96 -12.00
CA VAL A 71 -28.69 -13.99 -12.04
C VAL A 71 -28.01 -14.11 -13.41
N ASP A 72 -28.68 -13.71 -14.49
CA ASP A 72 -28.12 -13.77 -15.84
C ASP A 72 -26.95 -12.81 -16.02
N GLY A 73 -26.81 -11.78 -15.18
CA GLY A 73 -25.65 -10.88 -15.14
C GLY A 73 -24.31 -11.58 -14.86
N TYR A 74 -24.32 -12.80 -14.31
CA TYR A 74 -23.10 -13.59 -14.18
C TYR A 74 -22.53 -14.03 -15.53
N PHE A 75 -23.39 -14.27 -16.53
CA PHE A 75 -22.99 -14.90 -17.79
C PHE A 75 -23.21 -14.02 -19.01
N HIS A 76 -23.99 -12.95 -18.87
CA HIS A 76 -24.41 -12.09 -19.97
C HIS A 76 -24.12 -10.62 -19.68
N GLY A 77 -24.23 -9.78 -20.72
CA GLY A 77 -23.97 -8.35 -20.67
C GLY A 77 -22.59 -7.98 -21.18
N GLU A 78 -22.24 -6.71 -21.03
CA GLU A 78 -20.96 -6.16 -21.47
C GLU A 78 -19.80 -6.67 -20.59
N ASP A 79 -20.05 -6.79 -19.30
CA ASP A 79 -19.09 -7.21 -18.28
C ASP A 79 -19.65 -8.35 -17.42
N PRO A 80 -19.64 -9.60 -17.90
CA PRO A 80 -20.17 -10.73 -17.14
C PRO A 80 -19.48 -10.90 -15.79
N TRP A 81 -20.26 -10.98 -14.71
CA TRP A 81 -19.69 -11.01 -13.34
C TRP A 81 -18.86 -12.27 -13.06
N TYR A 82 -19.06 -13.32 -13.82
CA TYR A 82 -18.27 -14.55 -13.70
C TYR A 82 -16.77 -14.30 -13.94
N SER A 83 -16.45 -13.38 -14.84
CA SER A 83 -15.08 -13.05 -15.23
C SER A 83 -14.64 -11.62 -14.83
N VAL A 84 -15.47 -10.88 -14.08
CA VAL A 84 -15.22 -9.44 -13.77
C VAL A 84 -13.86 -9.18 -13.15
N ARG A 85 -13.32 -10.13 -12.36
CA ARG A 85 -11.98 -10.03 -11.76
C ARG A 85 -10.85 -9.86 -12.78
N ASN A 86 -11.05 -10.37 -13.99
CA ASN A 86 -10.02 -10.33 -15.03
C ASN A 86 -9.75 -8.92 -15.56
N LYS A 87 -10.69 -7.98 -15.40
CA LYS A 87 -10.51 -6.59 -15.83
C LYS A 87 -9.39 -5.86 -15.09
N SER A 88 -9.30 -6.07 -13.79
CA SER A 88 -8.30 -5.39 -12.95
C SER A 88 -6.90 -5.96 -13.07
N LYS A 89 -6.76 -7.24 -13.45
CA LYS A 89 -5.47 -7.96 -13.45
C LYS A 89 -4.35 -7.29 -14.27
N PRO A 90 -4.56 -6.88 -15.54
CA PRO A 90 -3.48 -6.27 -16.32
C PRO A 90 -2.96 -4.97 -15.70
N ILE A 91 -3.87 -4.17 -15.12
CA ILE A 91 -3.50 -2.89 -14.51
C ILE A 91 -2.78 -3.12 -13.18
N LEU A 92 -3.31 -4.03 -12.34
CA LEU A 92 -2.66 -4.42 -11.09
C LEU A 92 -1.28 -5.01 -11.34
N ALA A 93 -1.14 -5.87 -12.35
CA ALA A 93 0.15 -6.43 -12.74
C ALA A 93 1.16 -5.34 -13.12
N GLN A 94 0.76 -4.32 -13.87
CA GLN A 94 1.62 -3.17 -14.20
C GLN A 94 2.02 -2.36 -12.96
N ILE A 95 1.08 -2.13 -12.03
CA ILE A 95 1.34 -1.37 -10.80
C ILE A 95 2.32 -2.11 -9.89
N LEU A 96 2.25 -3.44 -9.86
CA LEU A 96 3.01 -4.29 -8.96
C LEU A 96 4.29 -4.87 -9.59
N GLY A 97 4.50 -4.68 -10.90
CA GLY A 97 5.59 -5.36 -11.62
C GLY A 97 5.44 -6.88 -11.54
N ALA A 98 4.26 -7.37 -11.89
CA ALA A 98 3.84 -8.77 -11.83
C ALA A 98 3.31 -9.26 -13.18
N LEU A 99 3.09 -10.56 -13.31
CA LEU A 99 2.32 -11.14 -14.40
C LEU A 99 0.82 -11.10 -14.05
N PRO A 100 -0.10 -11.03 -15.04
CA PRO A 100 -1.53 -10.99 -14.77
C PRO A 100 -2.07 -12.19 -13.97
N GLU A 101 -1.50 -13.38 -14.17
CA GLU A 101 -1.85 -14.60 -13.45
C GLU A 101 -1.36 -14.63 -12.00
N GLU A 102 -0.39 -13.80 -11.66
CA GLU A 102 0.15 -13.69 -10.30
C GLU A 102 -0.70 -12.82 -9.37
N VAL A 103 -1.69 -12.10 -9.92
CA VAL A 103 -2.47 -11.13 -9.14
C VAL A 103 -3.98 -11.40 -9.22
N VAL A 104 -4.67 -11.19 -8.10
CA VAL A 104 -6.13 -11.17 -8.06
C VAL A 104 -6.63 -10.20 -6.99
N ALA A 105 -7.64 -9.40 -7.35
CA ALA A 105 -8.34 -8.55 -6.39
C ALA A 105 -9.41 -9.40 -5.65
N MET A 106 -9.24 -9.54 -4.33
CA MET A 106 -10.13 -10.35 -3.49
C MET A 106 -10.08 -9.93 -2.03
N ASN A 107 -11.14 -10.22 -1.28
CA ASN A 107 -11.22 -10.06 0.17
C ASN A 107 -10.71 -8.70 0.72
N TYR A 108 -10.16 -8.72 1.94
CA TYR A 108 -9.50 -7.62 2.64
C TYR A 108 -8.09 -8.06 3.04
N LEU A 109 -7.18 -7.09 3.24
CA LEU A 109 -5.76 -7.35 3.48
C LEU A 109 -5.53 -8.40 4.58
N SER A 110 -6.09 -8.24 5.77
CA SER A 110 -5.85 -9.17 6.88
C SER A 110 -6.36 -10.59 6.59
N VAL A 111 -7.50 -10.72 5.88
CA VAL A 111 -8.01 -12.03 5.42
C VAL A 111 -7.02 -12.65 4.44
N ASN A 112 -6.57 -11.86 3.46
CA ASN A 112 -5.62 -12.31 2.45
C ASN A 112 -4.30 -12.76 3.08
N LEU A 113 -3.79 -11.98 4.04
CA LEU A 113 -2.54 -12.30 4.71
C LEU A 113 -2.66 -13.61 5.50
N HIS A 114 -3.78 -13.84 6.20
CA HIS A 114 -4.05 -15.13 6.86
C HIS A 114 -4.09 -16.29 5.87
N LEU A 115 -4.75 -16.13 4.72
CA LEU A 115 -4.83 -17.17 3.68
C LEU A 115 -3.46 -17.49 3.08
N LEU A 116 -2.64 -16.47 2.84
CA LEU A 116 -1.29 -16.64 2.35
C LEU A 116 -0.40 -17.34 3.39
N MET A 117 -0.52 -16.97 4.67
CA MET A 117 0.21 -17.65 5.74
C MET A 117 -0.17 -19.13 5.90
N VAL A 118 -1.43 -19.51 5.66
CA VAL A 118 -1.84 -20.93 5.60
C VAL A 118 -1.07 -21.70 4.54
N SER A 119 -0.74 -21.06 3.41
CA SER A 119 0.02 -21.71 2.33
C SER A 119 1.53 -21.68 2.55
N PHE A 120 2.05 -20.55 2.97
CA PHE A 120 3.48 -20.26 2.94
C PHE A 120 4.21 -20.44 4.29
N TYR A 121 3.49 -20.31 5.41
CA TYR A 121 4.07 -20.57 6.73
C TYR A 121 3.77 -22.00 7.17
N GLN A 122 4.71 -22.90 6.88
CA GLN A 122 4.65 -24.33 7.21
C GLN A 122 5.81 -24.68 8.16
N PRO A 123 5.68 -24.35 9.49
CA PRO A 123 6.78 -24.53 10.42
C PRO A 123 7.10 -26.00 10.67
N ILE A 124 8.40 -26.31 10.72
CA ILE A 124 8.95 -27.58 11.16
C ILE A 124 9.97 -27.34 12.29
N PRO A 125 10.35 -28.34 13.11
CA PRO A 125 11.22 -28.11 14.26
C PRO A 125 12.57 -27.42 13.96
N SER A 126 13.10 -27.58 12.73
CA SER A 126 14.35 -26.95 12.30
C SER A 126 14.16 -25.60 11.58
N ARG A 127 12.92 -25.23 11.18
CA ARG A 127 12.61 -24.06 10.36
C ARG A 127 11.22 -23.52 10.73
N PHE A 128 11.17 -22.53 11.62
CA PHE A 128 9.90 -22.04 12.18
C PHE A 128 9.87 -20.55 12.49
N LYS A 129 11.01 -19.86 12.41
CA LYS A 129 11.10 -18.46 12.79
C LYS A 129 10.55 -17.54 11.68
N ILE A 130 10.04 -16.39 12.12
CA ILE A 130 9.54 -15.33 11.27
C ILE A 130 10.30 -14.04 11.59
N ILE A 131 10.87 -13.39 10.57
CA ILE A 131 11.40 -12.03 10.70
C ILE A 131 10.32 -11.03 10.33
N VAL A 132 10.18 -9.97 11.14
CA VAL A 132 9.27 -8.84 10.94
C VAL A 132 9.96 -7.53 11.38
N GLU A 133 9.59 -6.40 10.80
CA GLU A 133 10.06 -5.11 11.31
C GLU A 133 9.45 -4.79 12.68
N GLY A 134 10.24 -4.21 13.57
CA GLY A 134 9.76 -3.71 14.85
C GLY A 134 8.74 -2.58 14.65
N GLY A 135 7.65 -2.63 15.41
CA GLY A 135 6.54 -1.70 15.24
C GLY A 135 5.78 -1.88 13.92
N ALA A 136 5.69 -3.12 13.40
CA ALA A 136 4.79 -3.47 12.30
C ALA A 136 3.35 -3.02 12.58
N PHE A 137 2.52 -2.86 11.54
CA PHE A 137 1.15 -2.43 11.75
C PHE A 137 0.39 -3.45 12.62
N PRO A 138 -0.47 -3.00 13.57
CA PRO A 138 -1.10 -3.91 14.55
C PRO A 138 -1.83 -5.11 13.93
N SER A 139 -2.48 -4.97 12.76
CA SER A 139 -3.15 -6.12 12.11
C SER A 139 -2.17 -7.22 11.73
N ASP A 140 -0.95 -6.86 11.32
CA ASP A 140 0.08 -7.83 10.94
C ASP A 140 0.66 -8.52 12.16
N GLN A 141 0.92 -7.75 13.22
CA GLN A 141 1.33 -8.32 14.52
C GLN A 141 0.30 -9.33 15.04
N TYR A 142 -1.00 -8.97 15.04
CA TYR A 142 -2.07 -9.86 15.49
C TYR A 142 -2.20 -11.10 14.60
N MET A 143 -2.06 -10.92 13.29
CA MET A 143 -2.08 -12.02 12.34
C MET A 143 -0.92 -12.98 12.60
N LEU A 144 0.31 -12.49 12.71
CA LEU A 144 1.50 -13.31 12.98
C LEU A 144 1.38 -14.06 14.29
N GLU A 145 1.02 -13.38 15.38
CA GLU A 145 0.83 -14.03 16.68
C GLU A 145 -0.22 -15.14 16.64
N THR A 146 -1.35 -14.90 15.94
CA THR A 146 -2.44 -15.89 15.91
C THR A 146 -2.10 -17.06 14.99
N GLN A 147 -1.40 -16.85 13.87
CA GLN A 147 -0.89 -17.93 13.02
C GLN A 147 0.12 -18.80 13.76
N ILE A 148 1.05 -18.20 14.49
CA ILE A 148 2.04 -18.93 15.28
C ILE A 148 1.34 -19.80 16.34
N LYS A 149 0.38 -19.24 17.08
CA LYS A 149 -0.43 -19.97 18.06
C LYS A 149 -1.27 -21.09 17.43
N PHE A 150 -1.78 -20.86 16.20
CA PHE A 150 -2.51 -21.89 15.46
C PHE A 150 -1.65 -23.13 15.17
N HIS A 151 -0.35 -22.94 14.95
CA HIS A 151 0.63 -24.02 14.81
C HIS A 151 1.13 -24.59 16.14
N GLY A 152 0.59 -24.14 17.29
CA GLY A 152 1.00 -24.61 18.62
C GLY A 152 2.36 -24.10 19.10
N LEU A 153 2.85 -23.01 18.50
CA LEU A 153 4.14 -22.39 18.81
C LEU A 153 3.96 -21.14 19.70
N ASP A 154 5.04 -20.74 20.39
CA ASP A 154 5.08 -19.50 21.18
C ASP A 154 5.59 -18.33 20.32
N PRO A 155 4.82 -17.24 20.14
CA PRO A 155 5.27 -16.05 19.42
C PRO A 155 6.61 -15.49 19.91
N LYS A 156 6.92 -15.59 21.20
CA LYS A 156 8.19 -15.11 21.76
C LYS A 156 9.42 -15.88 21.29
N GLU A 157 9.24 -17.15 20.90
CA GLU A 157 10.33 -17.98 20.38
C GLU A 157 10.44 -17.88 18.86
N VAL A 158 9.33 -17.55 18.18
CA VAL A 158 9.20 -17.56 16.72
C VAL A 158 9.51 -16.21 16.11
N LEU A 159 8.97 -15.10 16.68
CA LEU A 159 9.11 -13.76 16.10
C LEU A 159 10.50 -13.19 16.37
N VAL A 160 11.13 -12.71 15.31
CA VAL A 160 12.38 -11.96 15.33
C VAL A 160 12.05 -10.54 14.86
N GLU A 161 11.83 -9.64 15.81
CA GLU A 161 11.50 -8.25 15.52
C GLU A 161 12.76 -7.42 15.33
N LEU A 162 12.93 -6.84 14.14
CA LEU A 162 14.07 -5.98 13.80
C LEU A 162 13.83 -4.56 14.34
N GLN A 163 14.78 -4.06 15.10
CA GLN A 163 14.73 -2.70 15.65
C GLN A 163 15.74 -1.79 14.95
N PRO A 164 15.41 -0.51 14.73
CA PRO A 164 16.39 0.48 14.30
C PRO A 164 17.58 0.58 15.29
N ARG A 165 18.72 0.99 14.78
CA ARG A 165 19.88 1.28 15.65
C ARG A 165 19.54 2.41 16.63
N SER A 166 20.25 2.47 17.76
CA SER A 166 20.04 3.54 18.74
C SER A 166 20.18 4.93 18.11
N GLY A 167 19.15 5.76 18.26
CA GLY A 167 19.09 7.11 17.68
C GLY A 167 18.63 7.16 16.22
N GLU A 168 18.27 6.03 15.61
CA GLU A 168 17.70 5.97 14.27
C GLU A 168 16.18 5.64 14.32
N HIS A 169 15.44 6.11 13.32
CA HIS A 169 14.00 5.84 13.19
C HIS A 169 13.69 4.76 12.17
N THR A 170 14.68 4.34 11.37
CA THR A 170 14.52 3.46 10.22
C THR A 170 15.48 2.28 10.30
N LEU A 171 15.11 1.17 9.67
CA LEU A 171 15.94 -0.03 9.56
C LEU A 171 16.91 0.12 8.38
N ARG A 172 18.15 -0.28 8.57
CA ARG A 172 19.11 -0.37 7.46
C ARG A 172 19.00 -1.70 6.76
N THR A 173 19.05 -1.71 5.43
CA THR A 173 18.98 -2.94 4.63
C THR A 173 20.06 -3.95 5.03
N GLU A 174 21.29 -3.47 5.31
CA GLU A 174 22.37 -4.32 5.76
C GLU A 174 22.10 -5.04 7.09
N ASP A 175 21.39 -4.41 8.03
CA ASP A 175 21.03 -5.02 9.31
C ASP A 175 19.93 -6.08 9.12
N ILE A 176 18.96 -5.83 8.25
CA ILE A 176 17.93 -6.79 7.88
C ILE A 176 18.59 -8.05 7.27
N VAL A 177 19.44 -7.85 6.26
CA VAL A 177 20.15 -8.94 5.58
C VAL A 177 21.05 -9.72 6.55
N ALA A 178 21.75 -9.02 7.44
CA ALA A 178 22.60 -9.67 8.45
C ALA A 178 21.79 -10.55 9.41
N GLU A 179 20.61 -10.09 9.87
CA GLU A 179 19.76 -10.88 10.75
C GLU A 179 19.16 -12.08 10.02
N ILE A 180 18.73 -11.94 8.75
CA ILE A 180 18.28 -13.06 7.91
C ILE A 180 19.36 -14.15 7.85
N LYS A 181 20.60 -13.77 7.54
CA LYS A 181 21.75 -14.71 7.46
C LYS A 181 22.06 -15.35 8.80
N LYS A 182 21.96 -14.60 9.89
CA LYS A 182 22.18 -15.08 11.27
C LYS A 182 21.14 -16.14 11.67
N GLN A 183 19.86 -15.94 11.33
CA GLN A 183 18.82 -16.94 11.59
C GLN A 183 19.00 -18.20 10.73
N GLY A 184 19.52 -18.07 9.54
CA GLY A 184 19.91 -19.18 8.67
C GLY A 184 18.80 -20.20 8.46
N SER A 185 19.10 -21.49 8.64
CA SER A 185 18.13 -22.56 8.41
C SER A 185 16.92 -22.57 9.36
N SER A 186 16.96 -21.83 10.46
CA SER A 186 15.80 -21.73 11.39
C SER A 186 14.71 -20.77 10.87
N LEU A 187 15.05 -19.90 9.93
CA LEU A 187 14.11 -18.93 9.35
C LEU A 187 13.17 -19.62 8.36
N ALA A 188 11.87 -19.54 8.61
CA ALA A 188 10.84 -20.03 7.71
C ALA A 188 10.41 -18.95 6.73
N ILE A 189 10.21 -17.72 7.21
CA ILE A 189 9.66 -16.63 6.41
C ILE A 189 10.14 -15.26 6.89
N VAL A 190 10.35 -14.35 5.95
CA VAL A 190 10.41 -12.91 6.20
C VAL A 190 9.05 -12.33 5.82
N ASN A 191 8.34 -11.70 6.75
CA ASN A 191 7.08 -11.03 6.49
C ASN A 191 7.17 -9.60 6.96
N MET A 192 7.36 -8.66 6.03
CA MET A 192 7.58 -7.24 6.31
C MET A 192 6.64 -6.35 5.49
N ALA A 193 6.47 -5.11 5.93
CA ALA A 193 5.83 -4.11 5.10
C ALA A 193 6.70 -3.78 3.87
N GLY A 194 6.09 -3.43 2.74
CA GLY A 194 6.83 -2.81 1.62
C GLY A 194 7.22 -1.37 1.96
N ILE A 195 6.29 -0.62 2.55
CA ILE A 195 6.55 0.70 3.16
C ILE A 195 6.06 0.68 4.60
N GLN A 196 6.95 1.02 5.51
CA GLN A 196 6.64 1.11 6.93
C GLN A 196 5.67 2.28 7.19
N TYR A 197 4.52 1.98 7.78
CA TYR A 197 3.41 2.93 7.88
C TYR A 197 3.72 4.17 8.73
N TYR A 198 4.56 4.02 9.77
CA TYR A 198 4.86 5.09 10.73
C TYR A 198 5.92 6.06 10.19
N THR A 199 7.04 5.53 9.69
CA THR A 199 8.16 6.33 9.20
C THR A 199 8.05 6.71 7.72
N GLY A 200 7.31 5.95 6.91
CA GLY A 200 7.26 6.09 5.46
C GLY A 200 8.47 5.47 4.73
N GLN A 201 9.32 4.71 5.44
CA GLN A 201 10.46 4.01 4.84
C GLN A 201 10.00 2.94 3.86
N LEU A 202 10.48 3.01 2.62
CA LEU A 202 10.39 1.95 1.62
C LEU A 202 11.57 1.00 1.83
N PHE A 203 11.29 -0.26 2.09
CA PHE A 203 12.31 -1.28 2.23
C PHE A 203 12.83 -1.76 0.87
N ASP A 204 14.07 -2.22 0.85
CA ASP A 204 14.67 -2.89 -0.32
C ASP A 204 14.14 -4.33 -0.42
N ILE A 205 12.93 -4.46 -1.02
CA ILE A 205 12.22 -5.73 -1.17
C ILE A 205 13.09 -6.75 -1.91
N GLN A 206 13.82 -6.31 -2.95
CA GLN A 206 14.68 -7.19 -3.75
C GLN A 206 15.80 -7.79 -2.90
N ALA A 207 16.55 -6.97 -2.17
CA ALA A 207 17.65 -7.43 -1.34
C ALA A 207 17.17 -8.34 -0.20
N ILE A 208 16.02 -8.02 0.42
CA ILE A 208 15.40 -8.82 1.48
C ILE A 208 14.98 -10.18 0.94
N THR A 209 14.29 -10.23 -0.21
CA THR A 209 13.84 -11.46 -0.85
C THR A 209 15.04 -12.35 -1.21
N GLN A 210 16.08 -11.77 -1.84
CA GLN A 210 17.28 -12.50 -2.17
C GLN A 210 17.94 -13.11 -0.93
N ALA A 211 18.10 -12.32 0.14
CA ALA A 211 18.71 -12.81 1.38
C ALA A 211 17.87 -13.92 2.05
N ALA A 212 16.54 -13.83 2.02
CA ALA A 212 15.64 -14.87 2.51
C ALA A 212 15.84 -16.19 1.72
N HIS A 213 15.86 -16.11 0.40
CA HIS A 213 16.07 -17.28 -0.46
C HIS A 213 17.46 -17.91 -0.29
N GLU A 214 18.53 -17.11 -0.06
CA GLU A 214 19.87 -17.62 0.21
C GLU A 214 19.94 -18.55 1.44
N VAL A 215 19.05 -18.36 2.43
CA VAL A 215 18.95 -19.24 3.60
C VAL A 215 17.81 -20.26 3.48
N GLY A 216 17.11 -20.28 2.34
CA GLY A 216 15.97 -21.17 2.05
C GLY A 216 14.68 -20.77 2.77
N ALA A 217 14.56 -19.53 3.21
CA ALA A 217 13.32 -18.95 3.73
C ALA A 217 12.49 -18.34 2.60
N LEU A 218 11.20 -18.10 2.85
CA LEU A 218 10.30 -17.39 1.94
C LEU A 218 10.23 -15.91 2.30
N ALA A 219 9.83 -15.08 1.34
CA ALA A 219 9.65 -13.64 1.52
C ALA A 219 8.23 -13.21 1.13
N GLY A 220 7.47 -12.69 2.10
CA GLY A 220 6.14 -12.14 1.92
C GLY A 220 6.07 -10.67 2.36
N PHE A 221 5.20 -9.88 1.69
CA PHE A 221 5.13 -8.44 1.98
C PHE A 221 3.69 -7.92 2.12
N ASP A 222 3.48 -7.08 3.15
CA ASP A 222 2.33 -6.18 3.19
C ASP A 222 2.64 -4.92 2.39
N LEU A 223 1.95 -4.76 1.27
CA LEU A 223 2.12 -3.63 0.35
C LEU A 223 1.04 -2.55 0.54
N ALA A 224 0.35 -2.51 1.69
CA ALA A 224 -0.73 -1.57 1.97
C ALA A 224 -0.35 -0.10 1.72
N HIS A 225 0.92 0.25 1.94
CA HIS A 225 1.46 1.58 1.69
C HIS A 225 2.35 1.67 0.44
N ALA A 226 2.65 0.54 -0.22
CA ALA A 226 3.54 0.52 -1.38
C ALA A 226 2.78 0.46 -2.72
N ALA A 227 1.70 -0.34 -2.80
CA ALA A 227 0.90 -0.48 -4.01
C ALA A 227 0.29 0.87 -4.46
N GLY A 228 0.59 1.30 -5.69
CA GLY A 228 0.18 2.59 -6.24
C GLY A 228 0.97 3.80 -5.73
N ASN A 229 2.00 3.61 -4.92
CA ASN A 229 2.81 4.66 -4.30
C ASN A 229 4.31 4.58 -4.66
N ALA A 230 4.85 3.37 -4.72
CA ALA A 230 6.25 3.13 -5.05
C ALA A 230 6.39 2.19 -6.25
N PRO A 231 7.49 2.28 -7.04
CA PRO A 231 7.78 1.31 -8.08
C PRO A 231 7.99 -0.07 -7.46
N LEU A 232 7.34 -1.07 -8.03
CA LEU A 232 7.44 -2.47 -7.62
C LEU A 232 7.78 -3.33 -8.84
N GLN A 233 8.50 -4.44 -8.62
CA GLN A 233 8.87 -5.45 -9.62
C GLN A 233 8.79 -6.84 -8.96
N LEU A 234 7.61 -7.20 -8.45
CA LEU A 234 7.44 -8.36 -7.58
C LEU A 234 7.84 -9.67 -8.28
N HIS A 235 7.50 -9.79 -9.58
CA HIS A 235 7.90 -10.94 -10.39
C HIS A 235 9.42 -11.04 -10.53
N ASP A 236 10.08 -9.99 -11.02
CA ASP A 236 11.53 -9.99 -11.25
C ASP A 236 12.33 -10.12 -9.95
N TRP A 237 11.81 -9.57 -8.84
CA TRP A 237 12.40 -9.70 -7.51
C TRP A 237 12.16 -11.07 -6.87
N LYS A 238 11.32 -11.92 -7.50
CA LYS A 238 10.96 -13.25 -7.04
C LYS A 238 10.32 -13.27 -5.65
N VAL A 239 9.53 -12.26 -5.34
CA VAL A 239 8.74 -12.24 -4.10
C VAL A 239 7.81 -13.44 -4.08
N ASP A 240 7.73 -14.19 -2.97
CA ASP A 240 6.91 -15.40 -2.93
C ASP A 240 5.42 -15.07 -2.90
N PHE A 241 5.03 -14.10 -2.05
CA PHE A 241 3.66 -13.61 -1.98
C PHE A 241 3.60 -12.17 -1.45
N ALA A 242 2.51 -11.49 -1.75
CA ALA A 242 2.21 -10.19 -1.17
C ALA A 242 0.70 -9.93 -1.09
N THR A 243 0.31 -8.95 -0.28
CA THR A 243 -1.06 -8.44 -0.23
C THR A 243 -1.05 -6.92 -0.08
N TRP A 244 -2.15 -6.26 -0.46
CA TRP A 244 -2.26 -4.79 -0.37
C TRP A 244 -3.67 -4.32 -0.06
N CYS A 245 -3.79 -3.08 0.44
CA CYS A 245 -5.04 -2.35 0.53
C CYS A 245 -5.27 -1.54 -0.74
N SER A 246 -6.46 -1.66 -1.35
CA SER A 246 -6.81 -0.84 -2.52
C SER A 246 -7.41 0.53 -2.15
N TYR A 247 -7.91 0.70 -0.93
CA TYR A 247 -8.58 1.92 -0.50
C TYR A 247 -7.65 3.08 -0.11
N LYS A 248 -6.32 2.81 0.04
CA LYS A 248 -5.31 3.82 0.34
C LYS A 248 -4.87 4.53 -0.96
N TYR A 249 -3.64 4.32 -1.38
CA TYR A 249 -3.08 4.98 -2.56
C TYR A 249 -3.77 4.62 -3.87
N LEU A 250 -4.42 3.45 -3.94
CA LEU A 250 -5.20 3.05 -5.12
C LEU A 250 -6.63 3.63 -5.15
N ASN A 251 -7.03 4.48 -4.20
CA ASN A 251 -8.25 5.29 -4.20
C ASN A 251 -9.56 4.52 -4.45
N SER A 252 -9.65 3.26 -4.03
CA SER A 252 -10.79 2.38 -4.38
C SER A 252 -12.03 2.53 -3.50
N GLY A 253 -12.00 3.46 -2.55
CA GLY A 253 -13.10 3.69 -1.61
C GLY A 253 -12.96 2.95 -0.27
N PRO A 254 -13.67 3.42 0.76
CA PRO A 254 -13.49 2.94 2.13
C PRO A 254 -13.85 1.46 2.27
N GLY A 255 -12.92 0.67 2.86
CA GLY A 255 -13.12 -0.75 3.08
C GLY A 255 -13.31 -1.58 1.80
N ASN A 256 -12.80 -1.11 0.66
CA ASN A 256 -12.94 -1.81 -0.61
C ASN A 256 -12.03 -3.04 -0.70
N VAL A 257 -12.29 -3.84 -1.75
CA VAL A 257 -11.54 -5.06 -2.08
C VAL A 257 -10.04 -4.79 -2.04
N SER A 258 -9.30 -5.73 -1.46
CA SER A 258 -7.83 -5.79 -1.48
C SER A 258 -7.35 -6.70 -2.62
N GLY A 259 -6.11 -7.15 -2.58
CA GLY A 259 -5.63 -8.13 -3.52
C GLY A 259 -4.45 -8.91 -3.00
N ILE A 260 -4.11 -9.97 -3.72
CA ILE A 260 -2.92 -10.78 -3.47
C ILE A 260 -2.06 -10.88 -4.72
N PHE A 261 -0.78 -11.05 -4.47
CA PHE A 261 0.22 -11.52 -5.41
C PHE A 261 0.73 -12.89 -4.94
N VAL A 262 0.83 -13.83 -5.86
CA VAL A 262 1.50 -15.12 -5.64
C VAL A 262 2.36 -15.39 -6.86
N HIS A 263 3.66 -15.57 -6.65
CA HIS A 263 4.62 -15.76 -7.74
C HIS A 263 4.29 -16.98 -8.61
N GLU A 264 4.56 -16.91 -9.92
CA GLU A 264 4.28 -17.98 -10.90
C GLU A 264 4.85 -19.35 -10.51
N THR A 265 5.94 -19.37 -9.75
CA THR A 265 6.55 -20.61 -9.22
C THR A 265 5.54 -21.46 -8.42
N TYR A 266 4.49 -20.85 -7.92
CA TYR A 266 3.44 -21.50 -7.12
C TYR A 266 2.13 -21.69 -7.89
N ALA A 267 2.08 -21.29 -9.16
CA ALA A 267 0.86 -21.23 -9.96
C ALA A 267 0.10 -22.58 -10.04
N ASP A 268 0.85 -23.68 -10.19
CA ASP A 268 0.30 -25.01 -10.34
C ASP A 268 0.56 -25.93 -9.13
N ARG A 269 0.98 -25.36 -7.98
CA ARG A 269 1.26 -26.09 -6.75
C ARG A 269 0.00 -26.46 -6.01
N ALA A 270 -0.70 -27.51 -6.50
CA ALA A 270 -1.92 -28.04 -5.86
C ALA A 270 -1.68 -28.67 -4.49
N ASP A 271 -0.42 -29.04 -4.19
CA ASP A 271 0.04 -29.61 -2.91
C ASP A 271 0.17 -28.57 -1.79
N LEU A 272 0.22 -27.28 -2.12
CA LEU A 272 0.27 -26.23 -1.09
C LEU A 272 -1.02 -26.23 -0.26
N PRO A 273 -0.93 -26.24 1.07
CA PRO A 273 -2.09 -26.05 1.92
C PRO A 273 -2.81 -24.75 1.59
N ARG A 274 -4.12 -24.78 1.53
CA ARG A 274 -4.93 -23.57 1.40
C ARG A 274 -6.33 -23.80 1.93
N PHE A 275 -6.97 -22.75 2.41
CA PHE A 275 -8.38 -22.78 2.70
C PHE A 275 -9.11 -22.62 1.38
N ALA A 276 -9.69 -23.72 0.90
CA ALA A 276 -10.30 -23.78 -0.41
C ALA A 276 -11.70 -23.15 -0.41
N GLY A 277 -12.05 -22.51 -1.52
CA GLY A 277 -13.38 -21.99 -1.77
C GLY A 277 -13.85 -22.31 -3.18
N TRP A 278 -15.16 -22.23 -3.40
CA TRP A 278 -15.76 -22.60 -4.67
C TRP A 278 -15.20 -21.80 -5.85
N TRP A 279 -14.89 -20.51 -5.63
CA TRP A 279 -14.42 -19.63 -6.71
C TRP A 279 -12.96 -19.84 -7.09
N GLY A 280 -12.17 -20.42 -6.21
CA GLY A 280 -10.79 -20.84 -6.49
C GLY A 280 -10.66 -22.19 -7.19
N HIS A 281 -11.78 -22.94 -7.34
CA HIS A 281 -11.81 -24.21 -8.06
C HIS A 281 -11.80 -23.98 -9.56
N GLN A 282 -11.24 -24.94 -10.33
CA GLN A 282 -11.20 -24.93 -11.80
C GLN A 282 -12.55 -24.56 -12.40
N GLU A 283 -12.55 -23.64 -13.37
CA GLU A 283 -13.80 -23.07 -13.93
C GLU A 283 -14.66 -24.11 -14.65
N ASP A 284 -14.06 -25.00 -15.42
CA ASP A 284 -14.72 -26.06 -16.22
C ASP A 284 -15.29 -27.19 -15.34
N GLU A 285 -14.74 -27.34 -14.13
CA GLU A 285 -15.16 -28.36 -13.16
C GLU A 285 -16.16 -27.82 -12.14
N ARG A 286 -16.18 -26.50 -11.94
CA ARG A 286 -16.90 -25.83 -10.86
C ARG A 286 -18.38 -26.19 -10.77
N PHE A 287 -19.07 -26.26 -11.91
CA PHE A 287 -20.51 -26.55 -11.97
C PHE A 287 -20.85 -28.04 -12.04
N LYS A 288 -19.86 -28.93 -12.11
CA LYS A 288 -20.09 -30.38 -11.99
C LYS A 288 -20.43 -30.79 -10.55
N MET A 289 -20.18 -29.92 -9.57
CA MET A 289 -20.44 -30.13 -8.13
C MET A 289 -19.80 -31.41 -7.59
N GLU A 290 -18.67 -31.80 -8.15
CA GLU A 290 -17.92 -32.99 -7.73
C GLU A 290 -17.08 -32.71 -6.48
N LYS A 291 -16.73 -33.77 -5.76
CA LYS A 291 -15.83 -33.69 -4.59
C LYS A 291 -14.37 -33.58 -5.05
N GLY A 292 -13.58 -32.86 -4.28
CA GLY A 292 -12.17 -32.67 -4.52
C GLY A 292 -11.88 -31.28 -5.09
N PHE A 293 -11.09 -30.52 -4.36
CA PHE A 293 -10.68 -29.19 -4.78
C PHE A 293 -9.52 -29.27 -5.76
N GLN A 294 -9.69 -28.69 -6.92
CA GLN A 294 -8.64 -28.49 -7.92
C GLN A 294 -8.45 -26.99 -8.10
N PRO A 295 -7.32 -26.40 -7.60
CA PRO A 295 -7.13 -24.96 -7.66
C PRO A 295 -6.99 -24.48 -9.11
N MET A 296 -7.54 -23.30 -9.38
CA MET A 296 -7.23 -22.57 -10.60
C MET A 296 -5.72 -22.26 -10.65
N HIS A 297 -5.23 -22.04 -11.86
CA HIS A 297 -3.87 -21.57 -12.10
C HIS A 297 -3.61 -20.18 -11.47
N GLY A 298 -2.41 -19.98 -10.96
CA GLY A 298 -1.95 -18.71 -10.42
C GLY A 298 -2.69 -18.26 -9.15
N ALA A 299 -2.73 -16.96 -8.92
CA ALA A 299 -3.34 -16.36 -7.74
C ALA A 299 -4.86 -16.62 -7.64
N ASP A 300 -5.54 -16.91 -8.75
CA ASP A 300 -6.96 -17.24 -8.75
C ASP A 300 -7.31 -18.47 -7.92
N GLY A 301 -6.36 -19.41 -7.76
CA GLY A 301 -6.53 -20.61 -6.93
C GLY A 301 -6.68 -20.33 -5.43
N TRP A 302 -6.48 -19.10 -4.97
CA TRP A 302 -6.68 -18.67 -3.57
C TRP A 302 -8.04 -18.02 -3.31
N GLN A 303 -8.88 -17.82 -4.34
CA GLN A 303 -10.22 -17.23 -4.18
C GLN A 303 -11.15 -18.14 -3.38
N LEU A 304 -11.91 -17.58 -2.45
CA LEU A 304 -12.87 -18.32 -1.61
C LEU A 304 -14.29 -18.30 -2.20
N ALA A 305 -14.75 -17.11 -2.55
CA ALA A 305 -16.12 -16.85 -2.98
C ALA A 305 -16.14 -16.06 -4.29
N CYS A 306 -17.32 -15.93 -4.88
CA CYS A 306 -17.52 -15.08 -6.06
C CYS A 306 -17.02 -13.65 -5.79
N SER A 307 -16.56 -13.02 -6.85
CA SER A 307 -16.00 -11.66 -6.81
C SER A 307 -17.03 -10.67 -6.26
N ASN A 308 -16.59 -9.72 -5.43
CA ASN A 308 -17.43 -8.62 -4.98
C ASN A 308 -17.58 -7.61 -6.14
N VAL A 309 -18.59 -7.80 -6.98
CA VAL A 309 -18.81 -7.04 -8.22
C VAL A 309 -18.87 -5.54 -7.97
N LEU A 310 -19.67 -5.11 -6.98
CA LEU A 310 -19.84 -3.67 -6.68
C LEU A 310 -18.55 -3.02 -6.19
N ALA A 311 -17.77 -3.74 -5.37
CA ALA A 311 -16.48 -3.26 -4.92
C ALA A 311 -15.46 -3.19 -6.07
N LEU A 312 -15.45 -4.20 -6.96
CA LEU A 312 -14.60 -4.22 -8.14
C LEU A 312 -14.95 -3.10 -9.14
N ALA A 313 -16.22 -2.74 -9.29
CA ALA A 313 -16.63 -1.62 -10.13
C ALA A 313 -16.00 -0.30 -9.67
N VAL A 314 -16.10 0.00 -8.37
CA VAL A 314 -15.48 1.20 -7.79
C VAL A 314 -13.95 1.13 -7.87
N HIS A 315 -13.37 -0.05 -7.66
CA HIS A 315 -11.92 -0.27 -7.81
C HIS A 315 -11.46 -0.01 -9.24
N GLN A 316 -12.18 -0.51 -10.23
CA GLN A 316 -11.87 -0.31 -11.66
C GLN A 316 -11.86 1.17 -12.03
N ALA A 317 -12.82 1.97 -11.52
CA ALA A 317 -12.87 3.42 -11.77
C ALA A 317 -11.59 4.15 -11.34
N SER A 318 -10.91 3.66 -10.31
CA SER A 318 -9.60 4.20 -9.91
C SER A 318 -8.45 3.60 -10.71
N LEU A 319 -8.48 2.29 -10.98
CA LEU A 319 -7.43 1.64 -11.76
C LEU A 319 -7.29 2.24 -13.17
N ASP A 320 -8.40 2.64 -13.80
CA ASP A 320 -8.36 3.30 -15.11
C ASP A 320 -7.60 4.64 -15.05
N LEU A 321 -7.66 5.38 -13.92
CA LEU A 321 -6.84 6.57 -13.71
C LEU A 321 -5.35 6.23 -13.57
N PHE A 322 -5.02 5.14 -12.91
CA PHE A 322 -3.64 4.65 -12.81
C PHE A 322 -3.10 4.19 -14.16
N GLN A 323 -3.92 3.51 -14.96
CA GLN A 323 -3.56 3.09 -16.31
C GLN A 323 -3.30 4.29 -17.22
N GLU A 324 -4.13 5.33 -17.16
CA GLU A 324 -3.98 6.57 -17.91
C GLU A 324 -2.72 7.34 -17.50
N ALA A 325 -2.46 7.48 -16.20
CA ALA A 325 -1.33 8.23 -15.67
C ALA A 325 0.01 7.50 -15.83
N GLY A 326 0.02 6.20 -15.59
CA GLY A 326 1.21 5.36 -15.56
C GLY A 326 2.08 5.55 -14.31
N MET A 327 2.54 4.45 -13.71
CA MET A 327 3.37 4.49 -12.50
C MET A 327 4.67 5.31 -12.65
N PRO A 328 5.36 5.34 -13.80
CA PRO A 328 6.56 6.18 -13.96
C PRO A 328 6.27 7.68 -13.78
N ALA A 329 5.18 8.21 -14.34
CA ALA A 329 4.82 9.62 -14.19
C ALA A 329 4.35 9.92 -12.75
N ILE A 330 3.56 9.03 -12.15
CA ILE A 330 3.14 9.11 -10.74
C ILE A 330 4.38 9.17 -9.83
N ARG A 331 5.37 8.31 -10.07
CA ARG A 331 6.60 8.30 -9.29
C ARG A 331 7.43 9.56 -9.47
N ALA A 332 7.59 10.04 -10.69
CA ALA A 332 8.33 11.26 -10.98
C ALA A 332 7.74 12.47 -10.22
N LYS A 333 6.41 12.64 -10.27
CA LYS A 333 5.71 13.68 -9.52
C LYS A 333 5.82 13.48 -8.00
N SER A 334 5.72 12.23 -7.51
CA SER A 334 5.88 11.90 -6.08
C SER A 334 7.23 12.39 -5.53
N ILE A 335 8.31 12.16 -6.26
CA ILE A 335 9.66 12.60 -5.86
C ILE A 335 9.72 14.14 -5.78
N GLN A 336 9.15 14.84 -6.75
CA GLN A 336 9.13 16.30 -6.78
C GLN A 336 8.26 16.89 -5.66
N LEU A 337 7.04 16.35 -5.45
CA LEU A 337 6.13 16.80 -4.40
C LEU A 337 6.73 16.62 -3.00
N THR A 338 7.30 15.43 -2.74
CA THR A 338 7.93 15.18 -1.43
C THR A 338 9.22 15.96 -1.22
N GLY A 339 10.01 16.16 -2.28
CA GLY A 339 11.20 17.00 -2.22
C GLY A 339 10.86 18.47 -1.94
N TYR A 340 9.79 18.98 -2.58
CA TYR A 340 9.31 20.34 -2.33
C TYR A 340 8.72 20.49 -0.91
N LEU A 341 7.96 19.51 -0.46
CA LEU A 341 7.41 19.49 0.90
C LEU A 341 8.55 19.46 1.96
N GLU A 342 9.54 18.59 1.76
CA GLU A 342 10.71 18.47 2.63
C GLU A 342 11.47 19.81 2.71
N TYR A 343 11.78 20.41 1.55
CA TYR A 343 12.44 21.71 1.48
C TYR A 343 11.67 22.78 2.26
N LEU A 344 10.35 22.89 2.06
CA LEU A 344 9.55 23.91 2.74
C LEU A 344 9.47 23.67 4.25
N ILE A 345 9.38 22.41 4.69
CA ILE A 345 9.41 22.08 6.11
C ILE A 345 10.75 22.47 6.73
N GLU A 346 11.88 22.12 6.10
CA GLU A 346 13.22 22.43 6.58
C GLU A 346 13.48 23.95 6.61
N GLU A 347 13.09 24.68 5.55
CA GLU A 347 13.21 26.14 5.46
C GLU A 347 12.45 26.87 6.57
N ILE A 348 11.22 26.41 6.86
CA ILE A 348 10.33 27.06 7.84
C ILE A 348 10.66 26.64 9.26
N SER A 349 10.95 25.36 9.50
CA SER A 349 11.23 24.87 10.86
C SER A 349 12.62 25.25 11.35
N GLY A 350 13.61 25.34 10.47
CA GLY A 350 14.98 25.67 10.83
C GLY A 350 15.44 24.92 12.08
N ASP A 351 16.14 25.63 12.98
CA ASP A 351 16.60 25.09 14.25
C ASP A 351 15.59 25.22 15.41
N SER A 352 14.28 25.35 15.10
CA SER A 352 13.23 25.54 16.12
C SER A 352 13.13 24.40 17.13
N GLY A 353 13.55 23.20 16.75
CA GLY A 353 13.40 21.98 17.55
C GLY A 353 11.95 21.60 17.84
N VAL A 354 10.98 22.09 17.05
CA VAL A 354 9.55 21.78 17.20
C VAL A 354 9.21 20.46 16.58
N LEU A 355 9.80 20.15 15.42
CA LEU A 355 9.55 18.92 14.67
C LEU A 355 10.80 18.39 13.97
N GLU A 356 10.76 17.12 13.61
CA GLU A 356 11.78 16.39 12.85
C GLU A 356 11.13 15.52 11.79
N ILE A 357 11.70 15.45 10.58
CA ILE A 357 11.28 14.52 9.54
C ILE A 357 11.97 13.18 9.80
N ILE A 358 11.19 12.14 10.14
CA ILE A 358 11.71 10.79 10.41
C ILE A 358 11.66 9.85 9.18
N THR A 359 11.12 10.33 8.07
CA THR A 359 11.14 9.60 6.80
C THR A 359 12.52 9.72 6.15
N PRO A 360 13.05 8.67 5.51
CA PRO A 360 14.34 8.74 4.83
C PRO A 360 14.41 9.89 3.82
N LYS A 361 15.55 10.62 3.83
CA LYS A 361 15.78 11.71 2.86
C LYS A 361 15.99 11.22 1.43
N ASN A 362 16.57 10.02 1.27
CA ASN A 362 16.78 9.42 -0.03
C ASN A 362 15.43 9.09 -0.69
N PRO A 363 15.09 9.70 -1.84
CA PRO A 363 13.82 9.39 -2.53
C PRO A 363 13.66 7.91 -2.89
N ALA A 364 14.75 7.16 -3.08
CA ALA A 364 14.68 5.74 -3.38
C ALA A 364 14.20 4.89 -2.18
N GLU A 365 14.26 5.44 -0.97
CA GLU A 365 13.91 4.77 0.28
C GLU A 365 12.57 5.26 0.86
N ARG A 366 11.74 5.93 0.06
CA ARG A 366 10.42 6.41 0.48
C ARG A 366 9.40 6.45 -0.66
N GLY A 367 8.11 6.45 -0.31
CA GLY A 367 7.02 6.78 -1.22
C GLY A 367 6.71 8.29 -1.19
N CYS A 368 5.41 8.65 -1.28
CA CYS A 368 4.98 10.05 -1.20
C CYS A 368 4.67 10.54 0.24
N GLN A 369 4.87 9.72 1.26
CA GLN A 369 4.64 10.11 2.66
C GLN A 369 5.89 10.76 3.26
N LEU A 370 5.69 11.88 4.00
CA LEU A 370 6.63 12.38 5.00
C LEU A 370 5.99 12.29 6.38
N SER A 371 6.76 11.77 7.34
CA SER A 371 6.36 11.60 8.75
C SER A 371 7.10 12.60 9.60
N LEU A 372 6.36 13.42 10.34
CA LEU A 372 6.87 14.49 11.16
C LEU A 372 6.73 14.11 12.64
N LEU A 373 7.85 13.91 13.31
CA LEU A 373 7.90 13.71 14.75
C LEU A 373 7.77 15.09 15.42
N ILE A 374 6.75 15.26 16.25
CA ILE A 374 6.45 16.53 16.90
C ILE A 374 7.03 16.52 18.30
N HIS A 375 8.04 17.36 18.54
CA HIS A 375 8.73 17.47 19.84
C HIS A 375 8.04 18.45 20.80
N LYS A 376 7.39 19.51 20.25
CA LYS A 376 6.65 20.50 21.03
C LYS A 376 5.23 20.67 20.51
N GLY A 377 4.29 20.98 21.39
CA GLY A 377 2.87 21.19 21.05
C GLY A 377 2.06 19.90 20.89
N GLY A 378 2.69 18.78 20.57
CA GLY A 378 2.02 17.47 20.51
C GLY A 378 0.77 17.45 19.61
N ARG A 379 -0.31 16.89 20.12
CA ARG A 379 -1.60 16.77 19.40
C ARG A 379 -2.21 18.11 19.02
N ALA A 380 -1.93 19.19 19.79
CA ALA A 380 -2.49 20.52 19.51
C ALA A 380 -2.03 21.09 18.16
N VAL A 381 -0.80 20.75 17.72
CA VAL A 381 -0.31 21.11 16.37
C VAL A 381 -1.18 20.50 15.29
N PHE A 382 -1.50 19.21 15.41
CA PHE A 382 -2.34 18.50 14.46
C PHE A 382 -3.75 19.08 14.41
N ASP A 383 -4.34 19.32 15.60
CA ASP A 383 -5.71 19.84 15.70
C ASP A 383 -5.81 21.27 15.12
N GLU A 384 -4.75 22.09 15.28
CA GLU A 384 -4.66 23.39 14.64
C GLU A 384 -4.59 23.30 13.12
N TRP A 385 -3.76 22.41 12.57
CA TRP A 385 -3.67 22.21 11.11
C TRP A 385 -5.01 21.77 10.55
N TYR A 386 -5.69 20.84 11.23
CA TYR A 386 -7.02 20.38 10.82
C TYR A 386 -8.03 21.52 10.81
N GLY A 387 -8.03 22.39 11.83
CA GLY A 387 -8.86 23.59 11.90
C GLY A 387 -8.58 24.61 10.78
N GLN A 388 -7.39 24.59 10.19
CA GLN A 388 -7.01 25.41 9.03
C GLN A 388 -7.21 24.69 7.67
N GLY A 389 -7.90 23.55 7.66
CA GLY A 389 -8.23 22.82 6.44
C GLY A 389 -7.18 21.84 5.96
N VAL A 390 -6.15 21.50 6.76
CA VAL A 390 -5.15 20.50 6.44
C VAL A 390 -5.57 19.13 6.98
N VAL A 391 -5.77 18.16 6.11
CA VAL A 391 -6.09 16.77 6.46
C VAL A 391 -4.82 15.92 6.36
N GLY A 392 -4.23 15.63 7.50
CA GLY A 392 -3.14 14.67 7.67
C GLY A 392 -3.59 13.49 8.54
N ASP A 393 -2.65 12.70 9.02
CA ASP A 393 -2.92 11.52 9.85
C ASP A 393 -2.05 11.57 11.12
N TRP A 394 -2.69 11.57 12.29
CA TRP A 394 -2.00 11.52 13.59
C TRP A 394 -1.71 10.09 14.01
N ARG A 395 -0.47 9.84 14.42
CA ARG A 395 -0.05 8.57 15.04
C ARG A 395 0.55 8.82 16.41
N ASN A 396 0.02 8.10 17.40
CA ASN A 396 0.57 8.14 18.74
C ASN A 396 2.02 7.63 18.75
N PRO A 397 2.89 8.21 19.62
CA PRO A 397 2.52 9.25 20.57
C PRO A 397 2.49 10.66 19.99
N ASN A 398 3.23 10.96 18.90
CA ASN A 398 3.48 12.33 18.46
C ASN A 398 3.95 12.46 17.00
N VAL A 399 3.48 11.61 16.10
CA VAL A 399 3.82 11.71 14.67
C VAL A 399 2.61 12.20 13.86
N ILE A 400 2.84 13.16 12.98
CA ILE A 400 1.90 13.58 11.93
C ILE A 400 2.44 13.07 10.59
N ARG A 401 1.60 12.32 9.84
CA ARG A 401 1.94 11.83 8.52
C ARG A 401 1.26 12.68 7.46
N LEU A 402 2.04 13.12 6.48
CA LEU A 402 1.58 13.87 5.32
C LEU A 402 1.92 13.07 4.06
N ALA A 403 0.92 12.73 3.27
CA ALA A 403 1.08 11.97 2.04
C ALA A 403 0.50 12.73 0.85
N PRO A 404 1.28 13.63 0.20
CA PRO A 404 0.85 14.34 -1.01
C PRO A 404 0.78 13.36 -2.19
N ALA A 405 -0.38 12.72 -2.36
CA ALA A 405 -0.59 11.74 -3.41
C ALA A 405 -0.59 12.39 -4.81
N PRO A 406 0.23 11.91 -5.76
CA PRO A 406 0.50 12.60 -7.03
C PRO A 406 -0.72 12.86 -7.92
N LEU A 407 -1.72 11.97 -7.90
CA LEU A 407 -2.88 12.11 -8.78
C LEU A 407 -3.79 13.30 -8.44
N TYR A 408 -3.74 13.81 -7.20
CA TYR A 408 -4.65 14.88 -6.80
C TYR A 408 -4.01 16.02 -5.99
N THR A 409 -2.80 15.85 -5.46
CA THR A 409 -2.10 16.94 -4.76
C THR A 409 -1.34 17.81 -5.74
N SER A 410 -1.49 19.13 -5.62
CA SER A 410 -0.74 20.13 -6.38
C SER A 410 0.46 20.66 -5.58
N PHE A 411 1.43 21.27 -6.25
CA PHE A 411 2.53 21.98 -5.58
C PHE A 411 2.02 23.21 -4.84
N LEU A 412 0.94 23.82 -5.33
CA LEU A 412 0.27 24.91 -4.63
C LEU A 412 -0.37 24.45 -3.31
N ASP A 413 -0.89 23.22 -3.22
CA ASP A 413 -1.38 22.66 -1.96
C ASP A 413 -0.23 22.51 -0.95
N VAL A 414 0.92 22.05 -1.40
CA VAL A 414 2.14 21.93 -0.57
C VAL A 414 2.60 23.30 -0.06
N TYR A 415 2.62 24.31 -0.93
CA TYR A 415 2.92 25.69 -0.53
C TYR A 415 1.90 26.25 0.48
N ARG A 416 0.61 26.01 0.27
CA ARG A 416 -0.45 26.45 1.21
C ARG A 416 -0.29 25.78 2.57
N PHE A 417 0.04 24.49 2.59
CA PHE A 417 0.39 23.82 3.84
C PHE A 417 1.59 24.46 4.53
N ALA A 418 2.63 24.82 3.79
CA ALA A 418 3.80 25.51 4.34
C ALA A 418 3.43 26.83 5.03
N ARG A 419 2.44 27.56 4.50
CA ARG A 419 1.92 28.79 5.15
C ARG A 419 1.23 28.49 6.48
N VAL A 420 0.46 27.36 6.55
CA VAL A 420 -0.15 26.90 7.80
C VAL A 420 0.93 26.49 8.81
N LEU A 421 1.93 25.74 8.36
CA LEU A 421 3.07 25.32 9.18
C LEU A 421 3.79 26.53 9.78
N GLU A 422 4.13 27.55 8.98
CA GLU A 422 4.80 28.77 9.44
C GLU A 422 4.01 29.50 10.55
N GLN A 423 2.69 29.56 10.41
CA GLN A 423 1.83 30.17 11.43
C GLN A 423 1.81 29.35 12.73
N SER A 424 1.71 28.03 12.60
CA SER A 424 1.67 27.12 13.74
C SER A 424 3.00 27.12 14.50
N LEU A 425 4.13 27.15 13.81
CA LEU A 425 5.44 27.19 14.50
C LEU A 425 5.60 28.45 15.34
N LYS A 426 5.12 29.60 14.89
CA LYS A 426 5.12 30.86 15.70
C LYS A 426 4.33 30.74 17.01
N LYS A 427 3.37 29.82 17.07
CA LYS A 427 2.52 29.57 18.23
C LYS A 427 3.09 28.53 19.19
N PHE A 428 3.82 27.54 18.69
CA PHE A 428 4.29 26.37 19.46
C PHE A 428 5.82 26.31 19.66
N ALA A 429 6.60 27.23 19.06
CA ALA A 429 8.07 27.29 19.17
C ALA A 429 8.62 27.68 20.56
#